data_99f3280d29aee0dc7191631a862beae5
#
_entry.id   99f3280d29aee0dc7191631a862beae5
#
_cell.length_a   1.000
_cell.length_b   1.000
_cell.length_c   1.000
_cell.angle_alpha   90.00
_cell.angle_beta   90.00
_cell.angle_gamma   90.00
#
_symmetry.space_group_name_H-M   'P 1'
#
loop_
_entity.id
_entity.type
_entity.pdbx_description
1 polymer ?
#
loop_
_entity_poly.entity_id
_entity_poly.type
_entity_poly.pdbx_seq_one_letter_code
_entity_poly.pdbx_strand_id
1 'polypeptide(L)'
;MKVIQILPELNAGGVERGTLEVGKHLVQSGHESVVISNGGRLVEQLEQEGSRHIKLPVHKKRLSSLKQVKVLRQLFLKEKPDIIHLRSRLPAWLAWLAWRKLNPQTRPRLVTTVHGFYSVNAYSAIMTKGEQVICVSNSVKDYVLKNYPKVSEDKLTVIHRGVDPTEFPYGYQPPEKWLESWNDDYPQLEGKYVITLPGRITRWKGQLDFVAIISKLKEQGLPVHGLIV
;
A
#
# COMPACT_ATOMS: atom_id res chain seq x y z
N MET A 1 9.12 -11.13 17.68
CA MET A 1 8.99 -11.76 16.34
C MET A 1 9.78 -10.95 15.32
N LYS A 2 10.23 -11.60 14.23
CA LYS A 2 10.85 -10.94 13.08
C LYS A 2 9.89 -11.00 11.89
N VAL A 3 9.52 -9.84 11.35
CA VAL A 3 8.62 -9.72 10.20
C VAL A 3 9.37 -9.15 9.00
N ILE A 4 9.29 -9.83 7.86
CA ILE A 4 9.81 -9.32 6.58
C ILE A 4 8.66 -8.89 5.69
N GLN A 5 8.55 -7.59 5.40
CA GLN A 5 7.62 -7.05 4.41
C GLN A 5 8.29 -6.95 3.04
N ILE A 6 7.59 -7.29 1.96
CA ILE A 6 8.17 -7.28 0.60
C ILE A 6 7.24 -6.53 -0.35
N LEU A 7 7.80 -5.49 -1.00
CA LEU A 7 7.12 -4.66 -1.99
C LEU A 7 8.10 -4.22 -3.10
N PRO A 8 7.61 -3.64 -4.23
CA PRO A 8 8.49 -3.28 -5.33
C PRO A 8 9.49 -2.18 -4.98
N GLU A 9 8.99 -1.07 -4.45
CA GLU A 9 9.73 0.17 -4.18
C GLU A 9 9.10 0.91 -2.99
N LEU A 10 9.82 1.86 -2.42
CA LEU A 10 9.43 2.72 -1.30
C LEU A 10 9.41 4.19 -1.73
N ASN A 11 8.62 4.53 -2.77
CA ASN A 11 8.56 5.91 -3.28
C ASN A 11 7.38 6.69 -2.73
N ALA A 12 6.15 6.38 -3.21
CA ALA A 12 4.92 7.05 -2.79
C ALA A 12 3.71 6.17 -3.10
N GLY A 13 2.71 6.25 -2.25
CA GLY A 13 1.44 5.56 -2.41
C GLY A 13 1.00 4.85 -1.14
N GLY A 14 -0.24 4.38 -1.15
CA GLY A 14 -0.83 3.77 0.03
C GLY A 14 -0.17 2.47 0.47
N VAL A 15 0.40 1.67 -0.44
CA VAL A 15 1.10 0.43 -0.07
C VAL A 15 2.39 0.74 0.65
N GLU A 16 3.15 1.71 0.13
CA GLU A 16 4.44 2.16 0.66
C GLU A 16 4.25 2.78 2.05
N ARG A 17 3.32 3.73 2.20
CA ARG A 17 2.99 4.33 3.51
C ARG A 17 2.55 3.28 4.52
N GLY A 18 1.61 2.40 4.17
CA GLY A 18 1.21 1.33 5.08
C GLY A 18 2.32 0.33 5.38
N THR A 19 3.40 0.27 4.59
CA THR A 19 4.59 -0.52 4.93
C THR A 19 5.40 0.15 6.03
N LEU A 20 5.55 1.49 5.98
CA LEU A 20 6.19 2.28 7.03
C LEU A 20 5.38 2.19 8.33
N GLU A 21 4.07 2.44 8.28
CA GLU A 21 3.17 2.38 9.43
C GLU A 21 3.26 1.04 10.17
N VAL A 22 3.20 -0.07 9.42
CA VAL A 22 3.35 -1.42 9.99
C VAL A 22 4.77 -1.63 10.53
N GLY A 23 5.80 -1.15 9.82
CA GLY A 23 7.19 -1.23 10.26
C GLY A 23 7.42 -0.50 11.58
N LYS A 24 6.98 0.76 11.68
CA LYS A 24 7.04 1.61 12.87
C LYS A 24 6.34 0.93 14.06
N HIS A 25 5.11 0.45 13.85
CA HIS A 25 4.35 -0.22 14.90
C HIS A 25 5.03 -1.51 15.39
N LEU A 26 5.58 -2.32 14.48
CA LEU A 26 6.33 -3.52 14.85
C LEU A 26 7.52 -3.19 15.76
N VAL A 27 8.30 -2.18 15.39
CA VAL A 27 9.47 -1.73 16.19
C VAL A 27 9.02 -1.21 17.55
N GLN A 28 8.00 -0.36 17.61
CA GLN A 28 7.44 0.16 18.86
C GLN A 28 6.89 -0.95 19.77
N SER A 29 6.45 -2.07 19.18
CA SER A 29 5.96 -3.26 19.89
C SER A 29 7.06 -4.26 20.25
N GLY A 30 8.34 -3.90 20.08
CA GLY A 30 9.49 -4.75 20.42
C GLY A 30 9.75 -5.89 19.42
N HIS A 31 9.31 -5.74 18.17
CA HIS A 31 9.52 -6.72 17.10
C HIS A 31 10.58 -6.24 16.10
N GLU A 32 11.26 -7.16 15.44
CA GLU A 32 12.16 -6.85 14.34
C GLU A 32 11.38 -6.64 13.04
N SER A 33 11.51 -5.44 12.47
CA SER A 33 10.94 -5.08 11.18
C SER A 33 12.01 -5.01 10.10
N VAL A 34 11.83 -5.80 9.05
CA VAL A 34 12.70 -5.81 7.87
C VAL A 34 11.86 -5.56 6.63
N VAL A 35 12.32 -4.69 5.74
CA VAL A 35 11.63 -4.40 4.49
C VAL A 35 12.54 -4.67 3.30
N ILE A 36 12.06 -5.47 2.35
CA ILE A 36 12.76 -5.77 1.10
C ILE A 36 12.09 -5.03 -0.05
N SER A 37 12.85 -4.17 -0.72
CA SER A 37 12.40 -3.46 -1.92
C SER A 37 13.58 -3.03 -2.80
N ASN A 38 13.30 -2.45 -3.96
CA ASN A 38 14.34 -1.84 -4.80
C ASN A 38 14.90 -0.51 -4.22
N GLY A 39 14.37 -0.03 -3.09
CA GLY A 39 14.67 1.28 -2.53
C GLY A 39 13.60 2.31 -2.88
N GLY A 40 13.89 3.57 -2.65
CA GLY A 40 13.00 4.71 -2.91
C GLY A 40 13.16 5.80 -1.84
N ARG A 41 12.49 6.92 -2.03
CA ARG A 41 12.62 8.12 -1.17
C ARG A 41 12.16 7.91 0.30
N LEU A 42 11.35 6.89 0.56
CA LEU A 42 10.86 6.59 1.90
C LEU A 42 11.77 5.64 2.70
N VAL A 43 12.92 5.22 2.13
CA VAL A 43 13.85 4.31 2.82
C VAL A 43 14.45 4.97 4.04
N GLU A 44 14.87 6.22 3.91
CA GLU A 44 15.46 6.97 5.02
C GLU A 44 14.49 7.08 6.21
N GLN A 45 13.23 7.46 5.96
CA GLN A 45 12.21 7.51 7.00
C GLN A 45 11.97 6.13 7.62
N LEU A 46 11.90 5.07 6.80
CA LEU A 46 11.71 3.70 7.29
C LEU A 46 12.82 3.30 8.27
N GLU A 47 14.07 3.64 7.97
CA GLU A 47 15.24 3.30 8.80
C GLU A 47 15.31 4.18 10.05
N GLN A 48 14.97 5.46 9.95
CA GLN A 48 14.82 6.36 11.11
C GLN A 48 13.74 5.87 12.09
N GLU A 49 12.67 5.24 11.59
CA GLU A 49 11.61 4.63 12.38
C GLU A 49 11.98 3.23 12.93
N GLY A 50 13.24 2.78 12.72
CA GLY A 50 13.82 1.59 13.31
C GLY A 50 13.66 0.30 12.50
N SER A 51 13.05 0.32 11.33
CA SER A 51 13.02 -0.82 10.43
C SER A 51 14.32 -0.93 9.64
N ARG A 52 14.75 -2.15 9.32
CA ARG A 52 15.92 -2.39 8.47
C ARG A 52 15.51 -2.59 7.02
N HIS A 53 16.13 -1.86 6.10
CA HIS A 53 15.90 -2.03 4.67
C HIS A 53 16.94 -2.96 4.03
N ILE A 54 16.47 -3.85 3.15
CA ILE A 54 17.31 -4.69 2.28
C ILE A 54 16.99 -4.37 0.83
N LYS A 55 17.93 -3.75 0.13
CA LYS A 55 17.78 -3.41 -1.28
C LYS A 55 17.89 -4.64 -2.16
N LEU A 56 16.81 -4.97 -2.87
CA LEU A 56 16.74 -6.09 -3.82
C LEU A 56 15.84 -5.74 -5.01
N PRO A 57 16.26 -6.00 -6.28
CA PRO A 57 15.51 -5.63 -7.47
C PRO A 57 14.31 -6.56 -7.74
N VAL A 58 13.31 -6.53 -6.84
CA VAL A 58 12.08 -7.34 -6.91
C VAL A 58 10.94 -6.67 -7.72
N HIS A 59 11.20 -5.49 -8.30
CA HIS A 59 10.24 -4.67 -9.05
C HIS A 59 10.20 -4.96 -10.56
N LYS A 60 11.24 -5.57 -11.13
CA LYS A 60 11.41 -5.73 -12.59
C LYS A 60 10.66 -6.96 -13.12
N LYS A 61 9.75 -6.73 -14.08
CA LYS A 61 9.03 -7.79 -14.80
C LYS A 61 9.90 -8.36 -15.94
N ARG A 62 10.95 -9.11 -15.59
CA ARG A 62 11.88 -9.74 -16.55
C ARG A 62 12.16 -11.18 -16.12
N LEU A 63 12.48 -12.06 -17.06
CA LEU A 63 12.88 -13.44 -16.77
C LEU A 63 14.10 -13.50 -15.84
N SER A 64 15.03 -12.56 -15.98
CA SER A 64 16.18 -12.42 -15.08
C SER A 64 15.80 -12.19 -13.61
N SER A 65 14.58 -11.70 -13.33
CA SER A 65 14.09 -11.53 -11.95
C SER A 65 13.88 -12.86 -11.23
N LEU A 66 13.75 -13.97 -11.95
CA LEU A 66 13.70 -15.31 -11.34
C LEU A 66 14.98 -15.67 -10.57
N LYS A 67 16.12 -15.03 -10.89
CA LYS A 67 17.35 -15.16 -10.08
C LYS A 67 17.12 -14.72 -8.62
N GLN A 68 16.20 -13.76 -8.42
CA GLN A 68 15.86 -13.26 -7.07
C GLN A 68 15.19 -14.33 -6.21
N VAL A 69 14.58 -15.35 -6.80
CA VAL A 69 14.01 -16.49 -6.05
C VAL A 69 15.09 -17.21 -5.23
N LYS A 70 16.27 -17.44 -5.81
CA LYS A 70 17.42 -18.06 -5.09
C LYS A 70 17.93 -17.12 -4.00
N VAL A 71 18.07 -15.84 -4.30
CA VAL A 71 18.55 -14.82 -3.34
C VAL A 71 17.56 -14.70 -2.17
N LEU A 72 16.26 -14.58 -2.44
CA LEU A 72 15.22 -14.52 -1.41
C LEU A 72 15.21 -15.78 -0.54
N ARG A 73 15.37 -16.97 -1.14
CA ARG A 73 15.44 -18.21 -0.37
C ARG A 73 16.62 -18.21 0.60
N GLN A 74 17.82 -17.81 0.14
CA GLN A 74 18.99 -17.70 0.99
C GLN A 74 18.80 -16.65 2.10
N LEU A 75 18.17 -15.53 1.76
CA LEU A 75 17.84 -14.49 2.72
C LEU A 75 16.90 -15.01 3.81
N PHE A 76 15.84 -15.71 3.45
CA PHE A 76 14.90 -16.29 4.43
C PHE A 76 15.58 -17.32 5.35
N LEU A 77 16.50 -18.12 4.82
CA LEU A 77 17.28 -19.06 5.63
C LEU A 77 18.25 -18.34 6.59
N LYS A 78 18.84 -17.24 6.17
CA LYS A 78 19.76 -16.42 6.98
C LYS A 78 19.01 -15.62 8.04
N GLU A 79 17.97 -14.90 7.65
CA GLU A 79 17.22 -13.98 8.50
C GLU A 79 16.29 -14.71 9.49
N LYS A 80 15.85 -15.92 9.14
CA LYS A 80 14.91 -16.75 9.94
C LYS A 80 13.71 -15.94 10.44
N PRO A 81 12.95 -15.27 9.54
CA PRO A 81 11.78 -14.51 9.97
C PRO A 81 10.69 -15.45 10.50
N ASP A 82 9.83 -14.93 11.38
CA ASP A 82 8.62 -15.61 11.80
C ASP A 82 7.51 -15.44 10.74
N ILE A 83 7.47 -14.26 10.12
CA ILE A 83 6.44 -13.90 9.14
C ILE A 83 7.08 -13.25 7.89
N ILE A 84 6.61 -13.68 6.72
CA ILE A 84 6.85 -13.00 5.45
C ILE A 84 5.52 -12.38 5.00
N HIS A 85 5.48 -11.05 4.88
CA HIS A 85 4.31 -10.30 4.49
C HIS A 85 4.46 -9.73 3.08
N LEU A 86 3.65 -10.21 2.15
CA LEU A 86 3.70 -9.86 0.74
C LEU A 86 2.68 -8.76 0.43
N ARG A 87 3.14 -7.65 -0.10
CA ARG A 87 2.34 -6.45 -0.28
C ARG A 87 2.09 -6.07 -1.75
N SER A 88 2.68 -6.80 -2.70
CA SER A 88 2.49 -6.55 -4.13
C SER A 88 2.76 -7.78 -4.98
N ARG A 89 2.08 -7.89 -6.13
CA ARG A 89 1.98 -9.10 -6.95
C ARG A 89 3.32 -9.67 -7.43
N LEU A 90 4.18 -8.86 -8.04
CA LEU A 90 5.45 -9.38 -8.58
C LEU A 90 6.41 -9.83 -7.48
N PRO A 91 6.69 -9.01 -6.44
CA PRO A 91 7.46 -9.48 -5.27
C PRO A 91 6.84 -10.71 -4.62
N ALA A 92 5.49 -10.77 -4.57
CA ALA A 92 4.79 -11.93 -4.02
C ALA A 92 5.08 -13.22 -4.81
N TRP A 93 5.10 -13.18 -6.14
CA TRP A 93 5.48 -14.34 -6.96
C TRP A 93 6.90 -14.80 -6.65
N LEU A 94 7.87 -13.89 -6.61
CA LEU A 94 9.27 -14.22 -6.35
C LEU A 94 9.46 -14.81 -4.94
N ALA A 95 8.86 -14.17 -3.95
CA ALA A 95 8.95 -14.60 -2.55
C ALA A 95 8.21 -15.92 -2.30
N TRP A 96 7.03 -16.12 -2.87
CA TRP A 96 6.27 -17.36 -2.76
C TRP A 96 7.02 -18.55 -3.39
N LEU A 97 7.64 -18.36 -4.55
CA LEU A 97 8.47 -19.38 -5.17
C LEU A 97 9.70 -19.73 -4.32
N ALA A 98 10.29 -18.74 -3.63
CA ALA A 98 11.39 -18.96 -2.69
C ALA A 98 10.90 -19.70 -1.43
N TRP A 99 9.79 -19.26 -0.84
CA TRP A 99 9.17 -19.80 0.35
C TRP A 99 8.74 -21.26 0.19
N ARG A 100 8.16 -21.62 -0.96
CA ARG A 100 7.78 -23.02 -1.27
C ARG A 100 8.95 -24.00 -1.26
N LYS A 101 10.18 -23.51 -1.45
CA LYS A 101 11.42 -24.32 -1.42
C LYS A 101 12.05 -24.42 -0.04
N LEU A 102 11.45 -23.84 0.98
CA LEU A 102 11.84 -23.99 2.38
C LEU A 102 11.21 -25.25 2.97
N ASN A 103 11.75 -25.74 4.07
CA ASN A 103 11.18 -26.86 4.80
C ASN A 103 9.77 -26.48 5.34
N PRO A 104 8.69 -27.18 4.96
CA PRO A 104 7.33 -26.86 5.38
C PRO A 104 7.11 -26.82 6.90
N GLN A 105 7.88 -27.59 7.66
CA GLN A 105 7.76 -27.68 9.11
C GLN A 105 8.36 -26.48 9.86
N THR A 106 9.34 -25.78 9.23
CA THR A 106 10.11 -24.71 9.89
C THR A 106 10.10 -23.39 9.12
N ARG A 107 9.42 -23.33 7.97
CA ARG A 107 9.33 -22.11 7.17
C ARG A 107 8.46 -21.05 7.88
N PRO A 108 8.76 -19.75 7.66
CA PRO A 108 7.97 -18.67 8.22
C PRO A 108 6.52 -18.70 7.74
N ARG A 109 5.62 -18.12 8.51
CA ARG A 109 4.23 -17.91 8.08
C ARG A 109 4.17 -16.93 6.92
N LEU A 110 3.28 -17.19 5.97
CA LEU A 110 3.12 -16.37 4.78
C LEU A 110 1.81 -15.58 4.86
N VAL A 111 1.92 -14.25 4.87
CA VAL A 111 0.79 -13.32 4.88
C VAL A 111 0.79 -12.52 3.60
N THR A 112 -0.38 -12.27 3.03
CA THR A 112 -0.55 -11.37 1.88
C THR A 112 -1.56 -10.28 2.20
N THR A 113 -1.45 -9.10 1.56
CA THR A 113 -2.47 -8.06 1.64
C THR A 113 -3.02 -7.74 0.25
N VAL A 114 -4.33 -7.86 0.10
CA VAL A 114 -5.07 -7.41 -1.09
C VAL A 114 -5.48 -5.96 -0.87
N HIS A 115 -4.82 -5.04 -1.61
CA HIS A 115 -4.98 -3.60 -1.44
C HIS A 115 -6.09 -2.97 -2.29
N GLY A 116 -6.80 -3.76 -3.07
CA GLY A 116 -7.88 -3.27 -3.95
C GLY A 116 -8.27 -4.29 -5.02
N PHE A 117 -9.06 -3.84 -5.97
CA PHE A 117 -9.54 -4.66 -7.07
C PHE A 117 -8.46 -4.80 -8.14
N TYR A 118 -7.87 -5.98 -8.26
CA TYR A 118 -6.92 -6.29 -9.32
C TYR A 118 -7.65 -6.86 -10.54
N SER A 119 -7.03 -6.84 -11.71
CA SER A 119 -7.51 -7.64 -12.84
C SER A 119 -7.54 -9.10 -12.45
N VAL A 120 -8.69 -9.77 -12.66
CA VAL A 120 -8.88 -11.19 -12.32
C VAL A 120 -8.12 -12.08 -13.31
N ASN A 121 -7.02 -12.65 -12.86
CA ASN A 121 -6.18 -13.56 -13.64
C ASN A 121 -5.23 -14.35 -12.74
N ALA A 122 -4.53 -15.34 -13.31
CA ALA A 122 -3.57 -16.17 -12.59
C ALA A 122 -2.42 -15.37 -11.94
N TYR A 123 -1.99 -14.27 -12.58
CA TYR A 123 -0.94 -13.40 -12.03
C TYR A 123 -1.39 -12.69 -10.75
N SER A 124 -2.62 -12.20 -10.71
CA SER A 124 -3.18 -11.52 -9.53
C SER A 124 -3.56 -12.50 -8.40
N ALA A 125 -3.87 -13.75 -8.74
CA ALA A 125 -4.20 -14.81 -7.78
C ALA A 125 -3.09 -15.08 -6.75
N ILE A 126 -1.85 -14.64 -7.00
CA ILE A 126 -0.75 -14.76 -6.05
C ILE A 126 -1.07 -14.08 -4.71
N MET A 127 -1.84 -12.98 -4.73
CA MET A 127 -2.18 -12.24 -3.52
C MET A 127 -3.18 -13.00 -2.63
N THR A 128 -3.74 -14.10 -3.09
CA THR A 128 -4.60 -15.01 -2.31
C THR A 128 -3.89 -16.28 -1.85
N LYS A 129 -2.58 -16.40 -2.11
CA LYS A 129 -1.77 -17.57 -1.78
C LYS A 129 -1.17 -17.54 -0.37
N GLY A 130 -1.40 -16.50 0.41
CA GLY A 130 -1.01 -16.45 1.82
C GLY A 130 -1.68 -17.55 2.65
N GLU A 131 -1.07 -17.95 3.74
CA GLU A 131 -1.71 -18.76 4.79
C GLU A 131 -2.77 -17.92 5.50
N GLN A 132 -2.52 -16.59 5.59
CA GLN A 132 -3.50 -15.55 5.92
C GLN A 132 -3.49 -14.47 4.85
N VAL A 133 -4.67 -13.93 4.54
CA VAL A 133 -4.87 -12.89 3.52
C VAL A 133 -5.59 -11.71 4.15
N ILE A 134 -4.90 -10.60 4.28
CA ILE A 134 -5.48 -9.36 4.77
C ILE A 134 -6.22 -8.68 3.62
N CYS A 135 -7.48 -8.36 3.82
CA CYS A 135 -8.30 -7.54 2.92
C CYS A 135 -8.48 -6.15 3.54
N VAL A 136 -8.21 -5.09 2.77
CA VAL A 136 -8.27 -3.71 3.30
C VAL A 136 -9.69 -3.17 3.48
N SER A 137 -10.72 -3.92 3.06
CA SER A 137 -12.13 -3.61 3.28
C SER A 137 -13.01 -4.84 3.06
N ASN A 138 -14.27 -4.78 3.51
CA ASN A 138 -15.28 -5.82 3.24
C ASN A 138 -15.48 -6.01 1.73
N SER A 139 -15.57 -4.93 0.95
CA SER A 139 -15.69 -5.01 -0.51
C SER A 139 -14.52 -5.74 -1.17
N VAL A 140 -13.30 -5.60 -0.64
CA VAL A 140 -12.13 -6.35 -1.12
C VAL A 140 -12.23 -7.82 -0.71
N LYS A 141 -12.72 -8.14 0.48
CA LYS A 141 -13.00 -9.53 0.91
C LYS A 141 -14.02 -10.18 -0.02
N ASP A 142 -15.16 -9.52 -0.28
CA ASP A 142 -16.21 -10.00 -1.20
C ASP A 142 -15.69 -10.21 -2.62
N TYR A 143 -14.87 -9.26 -3.10
CA TYR A 143 -14.19 -9.39 -4.39
C TYR A 143 -13.30 -10.64 -4.45
N VAL A 144 -12.55 -10.93 -3.39
CA VAL A 144 -11.69 -12.14 -3.34
C VAL A 144 -12.53 -13.40 -3.37
N LEU A 145 -13.56 -13.50 -2.55
CA LEU A 145 -14.46 -14.67 -2.50
C LEU A 145 -15.16 -14.91 -3.84
N LYS A 146 -15.66 -13.84 -4.48
CA LYS A 146 -16.34 -13.92 -5.76
C LYS A 146 -15.43 -14.39 -6.90
N ASN A 147 -14.19 -13.88 -6.96
CA ASN A 147 -13.32 -14.07 -8.12
C ASN A 147 -12.28 -15.19 -7.94
N TYR A 148 -12.07 -15.66 -6.72
CA TYR A 148 -11.13 -16.73 -6.39
C TYR A 148 -11.80 -17.80 -5.52
N PRO A 149 -12.74 -18.59 -6.07
CA PRO A 149 -13.61 -19.48 -5.30
C PRO A 149 -12.89 -20.63 -4.59
N LYS A 150 -11.59 -20.83 -4.86
CA LYS A 150 -10.75 -21.81 -4.15
C LYS A 150 -10.16 -21.26 -2.85
N VAL A 151 -10.37 -19.98 -2.56
CA VAL A 151 -9.91 -19.33 -1.31
C VAL A 151 -10.96 -19.57 -0.25
N SER A 152 -10.55 -20.19 0.85
CA SER A 152 -11.43 -20.39 2.00
C SER A 152 -11.60 -19.08 2.78
N GLU A 153 -12.79 -18.80 3.26
CA GLU A 153 -13.13 -17.54 3.95
C GLU A 153 -12.37 -17.37 5.27
N ASP A 154 -12.08 -18.46 5.98
CA ASP A 154 -11.31 -18.47 7.22
C ASP A 154 -9.89 -17.92 7.08
N LYS A 155 -9.36 -17.90 5.86
CA LYS A 155 -8.06 -17.26 5.54
C LYS A 155 -8.14 -15.75 5.36
N LEU A 156 -9.34 -15.19 5.24
CA LEU A 156 -9.53 -13.77 4.92
C LEU A 156 -9.83 -12.98 6.18
N THR A 157 -8.95 -12.05 6.51
CA THR A 157 -9.15 -11.11 7.61
C THR A 157 -9.30 -9.69 7.06
N VAL A 158 -10.37 -8.99 7.43
CA VAL A 158 -10.54 -7.57 7.08
C VAL A 158 -9.80 -6.73 8.12
N ILE A 159 -8.83 -5.94 7.65
CA ILE A 159 -8.14 -4.93 8.43
C ILE A 159 -8.22 -3.62 7.65
N HIS A 160 -9.08 -2.72 8.13
CA HIS A 160 -9.22 -1.40 7.53
C HIS A 160 -7.93 -0.59 7.71
N ARG A 161 -7.67 0.30 6.75
CA ARG A 161 -6.59 1.26 6.92
C ARG A 161 -7.03 2.35 7.87
N GLY A 162 -6.12 2.71 8.76
CA GLY A 162 -6.30 3.83 9.66
C GLY A 162 -5.50 5.06 9.22
N VAL A 163 -5.60 6.10 9.99
CA VAL A 163 -4.75 7.29 9.96
C VAL A 163 -4.19 7.53 11.36
N ASP A 164 -3.02 8.12 11.44
CA ASP A 164 -2.47 8.55 12.74
C ASP A 164 -3.16 9.86 13.14
N PRO A 165 -3.92 9.89 14.24
CA PRO A 165 -4.62 11.10 14.66
C PRO A 165 -3.67 12.19 15.16
N THR A 166 -2.42 11.88 15.43
CA THR A 166 -1.39 12.89 15.80
C THR A 166 -0.85 13.61 14.56
N GLU A 167 -0.74 12.91 13.42
CA GLU A 167 -0.36 13.50 12.14
C GLU A 167 -1.56 14.17 11.43
N PHE A 168 -2.76 13.62 11.61
CA PHE A 168 -4.00 14.09 10.98
C PHE A 168 -5.09 14.33 12.03
N PRO A 169 -4.94 15.35 12.90
CA PRO A 169 -5.90 15.62 13.96
C PRO A 169 -7.25 16.07 13.38
N TYR A 170 -8.33 15.57 13.97
CA TYR A 170 -9.67 16.02 13.61
C TYR A 170 -9.84 17.52 13.92
N GLY A 171 -10.44 18.25 12.99
CA GLY A 171 -10.68 19.68 13.13
C GLY A 171 -9.41 20.55 13.00
N TYR A 172 -8.35 20.01 12.39
CA TYR A 172 -7.15 20.80 12.11
C TYR A 172 -7.49 22.09 11.37
N GLN A 173 -6.98 23.20 11.88
CA GLN A 173 -7.05 24.52 11.23
C GLN A 173 -5.65 24.89 10.75
N PRO A 174 -5.47 25.22 9.48
CA PRO A 174 -4.17 25.72 8.99
C PRO A 174 -3.78 27.01 9.73
N PRO A 175 -2.47 27.27 9.92
CA PRO A 175 -2.01 28.54 10.46
C PRO A 175 -2.48 29.73 9.60
N GLU A 176 -2.81 30.87 10.26
CA GLU A 176 -3.32 32.07 9.58
C GLU A 176 -2.40 32.54 8.44
N LYS A 177 -1.10 32.59 8.68
CA LYS A 177 -0.10 32.93 7.64
C LYS A 177 -0.15 32.01 6.43
N TRP A 178 -0.48 30.73 6.61
CA TRP A 178 -0.67 29.80 5.49
C TRP A 178 -1.93 30.11 4.71
N LEU A 179 -3.03 30.44 5.42
CA LEU A 179 -4.30 30.81 4.80
C LEU A 179 -4.17 32.11 4.00
N GLU A 180 -3.46 33.12 4.53
CA GLU A 180 -3.16 34.36 3.82
C GLU A 180 -2.41 34.06 2.52
N SER A 181 -1.29 33.33 2.57
CA SER A 181 -0.52 32.94 1.39
C SER A 181 -1.35 32.15 0.38
N TRP A 182 -2.19 31.22 0.88
CA TRP A 182 -3.10 30.45 0.02
C TRP A 182 -4.12 31.34 -0.69
N ASN A 183 -4.70 32.30 -0.01
CA ASN A 183 -5.69 33.23 -0.59
C ASN A 183 -5.05 34.17 -1.60
N ASP A 184 -3.82 34.62 -1.35
CA ASP A 184 -3.05 35.44 -2.30
C ASP A 184 -2.68 34.66 -3.57
N ASP A 185 -2.27 33.39 -3.43
CA ASP A 185 -1.92 32.51 -4.55
C ASP A 185 -3.15 32.07 -5.37
N TYR A 186 -4.32 31.96 -4.73
CA TYR A 186 -5.54 31.43 -5.33
C TYR A 186 -6.78 32.31 -5.11
N PRO A 187 -6.75 33.60 -5.49
CA PRO A 187 -7.86 34.53 -5.26
C PRO A 187 -9.18 34.11 -5.95
N GLN A 188 -9.09 33.26 -7.00
CA GLN A 188 -10.25 32.69 -7.68
C GLN A 188 -11.09 31.75 -6.81
N LEU A 189 -10.60 31.34 -5.64
CA LEU A 189 -11.31 30.46 -4.70
C LEU A 189 -12.15 31.24 -3.68
N GLU A 190 -11.94 32.53 -3.56
CA GLU A 190 -12.66 33.39 -2.63
C GLU A 190 -14.18 33.29 -2.82
N GLY A 191 -14.92 33.12 -1.73
CA GLY A 191 -16.37 32.97 -1.74
C GLY A 191 -16.92 31.72 -2.39
N LYS A 192 -16.08 30.73 -2.72
CA LYS A 192 -16.50 29.47 -3.36
C LYS A 192 -16.36 28.27 -2.44
N TYR A 193 -17.25 27.30 -2.65
CA TYR A 193 -17.08 25.96 -2.10
C TYR A 193 -16.00 25.21 -2.91
N VAL A 194 -14.84 24.96 -2.30
CA VAL A 194 -13.75 24.22 -2.93
C VAL A 194 -13.97 22.74 -2.73
N ILE A 195 -14.21 22.02 -3.83
CA ILE A 195 -14.34 20.56 -3.84
C ILE A 195 -13.01 19.99 -4.34
N THR A 196 -12.35 19.17 -3.53
CA THR A 196 -11.00 18.67 -3.84
C THR A 196 -11.01 17.19 -4.17
N LEU A 197 -10.34 16.81 -5.28
CA LEU A 197 -10.07 15.43 -5.67
C LEU A 197 -8.57 15.15 -5.54
N PRO A 198 -8.10 14.59 -4.41
CA PRO A 198 -6.71 14.24 -4.25
C PRO A 198 -6.36 12.92 -4.95
N GLY A 199 -5.25 12.90 -5.71
CA GLY A 199 -4.75 11.67 -6.28
C GLY A 199 -4.06 11.80 -7.61
N ARG A 200 -3.27 10.78 -7.97
CA ARG A 200 -2.58 10.73 -9.26
C ARG A 200 -3.56 10.84 -10.42
N ILE A 201 -3.23 11.64 -11.43
CA ILE A 201 -4.03 11.74 -12.65
C ILE A 201 -3.94 10.42 -13.41
N THR A 202 -5.02 9.63 -13.35
CA THR A 202 -5.14 8.35 -14.03
C THR A 202 -6.60 8.09 -14.38
N ARG A 203 -6.87 7.39 -15.51
CA ARG A 203 -8.22 7.13 -16.03
C ARG A 203 -9.22 6.57 -14.99
N TRP A 204 -8.75 5.84 -13.99
CA TRP A 204 -9.58 5.13 -12.97
C TRP A 204 -9.77 5.91 -11.67
N LYS A 205 -9.18 7.11 -11.56
CA LYS A 205 -9.32 7.95 -10.36
C LYS A 205 -10.49 8.94 -10.44
N GLY A 206 -11.23 8.93 -11.57
CA GLY A 206 -12.48 9.66 -11.70
C GLY A 206 -12.33 11.15 -12.00
N GLN A 207 -11.16 11.61 -12.50
CA GLN A 207 -10.97 13.03 -12.82
C GLN A 207 -11.98 13.54 -13.85
N LEU A 208 -12.33 12.74 -14.87
CA LEU A 208 -13.32 13.13 -15.87
C LEU A 208 -14.73 13.26 -15.26
N ASP A 209 -15.11 12.31 -14.39
CA ASP A 209 -16.39 12.37 -13.67
C ASP A 209 -16.42 13.58 -12.74
N PHE A 210 -15.30 13.86 -12.07
CA PHE A 210 -15.15 15.03 -11.21
C PHE A 210 -15.37 16.34 -11.98
N VAL A 211 -14.73 16.50 -13.14
CA VAL A 211 -14.93 17.69 -13.99
C VAL A 211 -16.41 17.83 -14.41
N ALA A 212 -17.07 16.70 -14.79
CA ALA A 212 -18.48 16.71 -15.15
C ALA A 212 -19.38 17.10 -13.96
N ILE A 213 -19.05 16.66 -12.74
CA ILE A 213 -19.78 17.06 -11.53
C ILE A 213 -19.65 18.56 -11.27
N ILE A 214 -18.42 19.09 -11.33
CA ILE A 214 -18.18 20.54 -11.14
C ILE A 214 -18.91 21.36 -12.19
N SER A 215 -18.93 20.92 -13.46
CA SER A 215 -19.68 21.59 -14.53
C SER A 215 -21.16 21.68 -14.19
N LYS A 216 -21.78 20.55 -13.82
CA LYS A 216 -23.22 20.51 -13.45
C LYS A 216 -23.56 21.38 -12.25
N LEU A 217 -22.69 21.42 -11.24
CA LEU A 217 -22.90 22.28 -10.08
C LEU A 217 -22.87 23.77 -10.45
N LYS A 218 -21.95 24.15 -11.35
CA LYS A 218 -21.89 25.53 -11.89
C LYS A 218 -23.12 25.89 -12.74
N GLU A 219 -23.61 24.97 -13.57
CA GLU A 219 -24.83 25.14 -14.36
C GLU A 219 -26.07 25.37 -13.47
N GLN A 220 -26.06 24.86 -12.24
CA GLN A 220 -27.11 25.10 -11.22
C GLN A 220 -26.87 26.42 -10.44
N GLY A 221 -25.91 27.24 -10.83
CA GLY A 221 -25.65 28.53 -10.20
C GLY A 221 -24.90 28.43 -8.87
N LEU A 222 -24.36 27.25 -8.49
CA LEU A 222 -23.62 27.10 -7.25
C LEU A 222 -22.21 27.68 -7.35
N PRO A 223 -21.73 28.45 -6.31
CA PRO A 223 -20.40 29.04 -6.29
C PRO A 223 -19.35 27.98 -5.94
N VAL A 224 -19.08 27.04 -6.85
CA VAL A 224 -18.14 25.94 -6.63
C VAL A 224 -16.85 26.10 -7.44
N HIS A 225 -15.74 25.59 -6.90
CA HIS A 225 -14.49 25.43 -7.62
C HIS A 225 -13.94 24.01 -7.39
N GLY A 226 -13.58 23.34 -8.48
CA GLY A 226 -12.95 22.00 -8.42
C GLY A 226 -11.43 22.11 -8.35
N LEU A 227 -10.80 21.45 -7.37
CA LEU A 227 -9.36 21.38 -7.21
C LEU A 227 -8.90 19.93 -7.38
N ILE A 228 -7.97 19.68 -8.30
CA ILE A 228 -7.31 18.39 -8.49
C ILE A 228 -5.86 18.51 -8.00
N VAL A 229 -5.47 17.68 -7.02
CA VAL A 229 -4.16 17.70 -6.36
C VAL A 229 -3.48 16.31 -6.36
#